data_27ae0c82d7baa73deffac69ed7fc1108
#
_entry.id   27ae0c82d7baa73deffac69ed7fc1108
#
_cell.length_a   1.000
_cell.length_b   1.000
_cell.length_c   1.000
_cell.angle_alpha   90.00
_cell.angle_beta   90.00
_cell.angle_gamma   90.00
#
_symmetry.space_group_name_H-M   'P 1'
#
loop_
_entity.id
_entity.type
_entity.pdbx_description
1 polymer ?
#
loop_
_entity_poly.entity_id
_entity_poly.type
_entity_poly.pdbx_seq_one_letter_code
_entity_poly.pdbx_strand_id
1 'polypeptide(L)'
;QVRSWCHAHHLPCGVDMRFPKGHISANKGKKGVCAPGCEKGWFKKGHRPHNWQPVGTEVIVDDGYIKVKVAEPKTWELKHRIVWQKENGKIPEDSCLIFLNGNRQDCRIENLMLIKRSILSILNHEKLLFDDAASTKCGVTMAMIKSRIRELQRKTAER
;
A
#
# COMPACT_ATOMS: atom_id res chain seq x y z
N GLN A 1 -7.44 38.51 -15.30
CA GLN A 1 -6.47 38.52 -16.42
C GLN A 1 -5.20 39.29 -16.05
N VAL A 2 -5.26 40.51 -15.46
CA VAL A 2 -4.07 41.32 -15.13
C VAL A 2 -3.10 40.64 -14.16
N ARG A 3 -3.62 39.94 -13.12
CA ARG A 3 -2.77 39.20 -12.14
C ARG A 3 -1.98 38.06 -12.76
N SER A 4 -2.61 37.29 -13.65
CA SER A 4 -1.95 36.20 -14.37
C SER A 4 -0.86 36.73 -15.28
N TRP A 5 -1.08 37.87 -15.93
CA TRP A 5 -0.09 38.54 -16.77
C TRP A 5 1.11 39.05 -15.96
N CYS A 6 0.86 39.74 -14.81
CA CYS A 6 1.93 40.18 -13.91
C CYS A 6 2.79 39.01 -13.40
N HIS A 7 2.19 37.89 -13.06
CA HIS A 7 2.92 36.67 -12.63
C HIS A 7 3.80 36.10 -13.74
N ALA A 8 3.28 36.01 -14.97
CA ALA A 8 4.02 35.51 -16.12
C ALA A 8 5.24 36.42 -16.50
N HIS A 9 5.16 37.71 -16.19
CA HIS A 9 6.23 38.69 -16.45
C HIS A 9 7.07 39.06 -15.22
N HIS A 10 6.91 38.30 -14.11
CA HIS A 10 7.60 38.55 -12.83
C HIS A 10 7.46 39.97 -12.29
N LEU A 11 6.34 40.65 -12.61
CA LEU A 11 6.06 41.98 -12.12
C LEU A 11 5.35 41.94 -10.76
N PRO A 12 5.77 42.76 -9.78
CA PRO A 12 5.07 42.84 -8.50
C PRO A 12 3.67 43.44 -8.74
N CYS A 13 2.63 42.71 -8.37
CA CYS A 13 1.24 43.16 -8.53
C CYS A 13 0.81 44.25 -7.49
N GLY A 14 1.70 44.67 -6.61
CA GLY A 14 1.46 45.68 -5.60
C GLY A 14 0.48 45.31 -4.47
N VAL A 15 -0.14 44.15 -4.54
CA VAL A 15 -1.11 43.66 -3.56
C VAL A 15 -0.58 42.40 -2.89
N ASP A 16 -0.22 42.47 -1.61
CA ASP A 16 0.10 41.29 -0.82
C ASP A 16 -1.19 40.54 -0.50
N MET A 17 -1.35 39.39 -1.13
CA MET A 17 -2.50 38.48 -0.95
C MET A 17 -2.29 37.50 0.19
N ARG A 18 -1.16 37.56 0.88
CA ARG A 18 -0.89 36.68 2.03
C ARG A 18 -1.67 37.19 3.25
N PHE A 19 -2.23 36.26 3.98
CA PHE A 19 -2.83 36.61 5.26
C PHE A 19 -1.74 37.11 6.24
N PRO A 20 -2.00 38.17 7.00
CA PRO A 20 -1.07 38.68 8.01
C PRO A 20 -0.77 37.57 9.04
N LYS A 21 0.45 37.62 9.61
CA LYS A 21 0.86 36.68 10.67
C LYS A 21 -0.14 36.76 11.83
N GLY A 22 -0.72 35.63 12.22
CA GLY A 22 -1.75 35.56 13.26
C GLY A 22 -3.19 35.73 12.74
N HIS A 23 -3.41 35.78 11.41
CA HIS A 23 -4.76 35.81 10.86
C HIS A 23 -5.59 34.63 11.34
N ILE A 24 -6.73 34.91 11.90
CA ILE A 24 -7.72 33.91 12.32
C ILE A 24 -8.82 33.89 11.27
N SER A 25 -8.99 32.70 10.66
CA SER A 25 -10.08 32.49 9.71
C SER A 25 -11.44 32.74 10.38
N ALA A 26 -12.36 33.37 9.66
CA ALA A 26 -13.72 33.70 10.16
C ALA A 26 -14.49 32.42 10.65
N ASN A 27 -14.12 31.25 10.18
CA ASN A 27 -14.74 29.97 10.53
C ASN A 27 -13.97 29.18 11.57
N LYS A 28 -12.87 29.71 12.12
CA LYS A 28 -12.06 29.03 13.13
C LYS A 28 -12.90 28.72 14.38
N GLY A 29 -12.99 27.47 14.79
CA GLY A 29 -13.75 27.01 15.96
C GLY A 29 -15.26 26.85 15.72
N LYS A 30 -15.78 27.23 14.55
CA LYS A 30 -17.20 27.04 14.21
C LYS A 30 -17.37 25.73 13.44
N LYS A 31 -18.30 24.88 13.89
CA LYS A 31 -18.68 23.65 13.16
C LYS A 31 -19.97 23.92 12.38
N GLY A 32 -20.08 23.35 11.17
CA GLY A 32 -21.31 23.42 10.37
C GLY A 32 -21.60 24.79 9.75
N VAL A 33 -20.60 25.69 9.66
CA VAL A 33 -20.78 27.00 9.01
C VAL A 33 -20.76 26.83 7.49
N CYS A 34 -21.87 27.06 6.88
CA CYS A 34 -22.06 26.99 5.44
C CYS A 34 -22.98 28.14 4.96
N ALA A 35 -22.86 28.50 3.70
CA ALA A 35 -23.74 29.50 3.10
C ALA A 35 -25.17 28.97 3.02
N PRO A 36 -26.20 29.83 3.16
CA PRO A 36 -27.59 29.41 3.00
C PRO A 36 -27.82 28.72 1.65
N GLY A 37 -28.47 27.54 1.68
CA GLY A 37 -28.77 26.75 0.49
C GLY A 37 -27.72 25.77 0.06
N CYS A 38 -26.52 25.75 0.69
CA CYS A 38 -25.50 24.75 0.36
C CYS A 38 -25.88 23.33 0.81
N GLU A 39 -26.84 23.19 1.73
CA GLU A 39 -27.40 21.90 2.17
C GLU A 39 -28.00 21.08 1.03
N LYS A 40 -28.47 21.75 -0.04
CA LYS A 40 -29.01 21.09 -1.24
C LYS A 40 -27.97 20.23 -1.95
N GLY A 41 -26.68 20.61 -1.85
CA GLY A 41 -25.57 19.86 -2.43
C GLY A 41 -24.98 18.78 -1.51
N TRP A 42 -25.46 18.66 -0.28
CA TRP A 42 -24.90 17.68 0.66
C TRP A 42 -25.40 16.27 0.35
N PHE A 43 -24.50 15.32 0.47
CA PHE A 43 -24.88 13.93 0.41
C PHE A 43 -25.78 13.58 1.59
N LYS A 44 -26.90 12.95 1.29
CA LYS A 44 -27.83 12.47 2.32
C LYS A 44 -27.22 11.34 3.12
N LYS A 45 -27.61 11.21 4.40
CA LYS A 45 -27.21 10.07 5.24
C LYS A 45 -27.53 8.76 4.49
N GLY A 46 -26.55 7.86 4.38
CA GLY A 46 -26.68 6.61 3.65
C GLY A 46 -26.37 6.71 2.14
N HIS A 47 -26.01 7.91 1.63
CA HIS A 47 -25.57 8.03 0.23
C HIS A 47 -24.37 7.12 -0.04
N ARG A 48 -24.48 6.31 -1.10
CA ARG A 48 -23.37 5.49 -1.61
C ARG A 48 -22.74 6.23 -2.78
N PRO A 49 -21.42 6.50 -2.75
CA PRO A 49 -20.72 7.11 -3.89
C PRO A 49 -20.81 6.19 -5.11
N HIS A 50 -20.74 6.76 -6.33
CA HIS A 50 -20.86 6.00 -7.58
C HIS A 50 -19.81 4.89 -7.74
N ASN A 51 -18.65 5.04 -7.08
CA ASN A 51 -17.56 4.07 -7.07
C ASN A 51 -17.63 3.10 -5.88
N TRP A 52 -18.76 3.08 -5.15
CA TRP A 52 -18.94 2.12 -4.06
C TRP A 52 -19.00 0.69 -4.61
N GLN A 53 -18.33 -0.22 -3.93
CA GLN A 53 -18.31 -1.63 -4.27
C GLN A 53 -18.74 -2.48 -3.07
N PRO A 54 -19.49 -3.58 -3.28
CA PRO A 54 -19.92 -4.47 -2.21
C PRO A 54 -18.75 -5.24 -1.60
N VAL A 55 -18.96 -5.78 -0.39
CA VAL A 55 -18.03 -6.74 0.23
C VAL A 55 -17.91 -7.98 -0.66
N GLY A 56 -16.70 -8.50 -0.82
CA GLY A 56 -16.39 -9.60 -1.73
C GLY A 56 -15.91 -9.17 -3.13
N THR A 57 -16.00 -7.88 -3.48
CA THR A 57 -15.47 -7.41 -4.76
C THR A 57 -13.95 -7.54 -4.81
N GLU A 58 -13.45 -8.08 -5.93
CA GLU A 58 -12.03 -8.20 -6.23
C GLU A 58 -11.60 -7.12 -7.22
N VAL A 59 -10.47 -6.48 -6.95
CA VAL A 59 -9.89 -5.44 -7.81
C VAL A 59 -8.40 -5.70 -7.98
N ILE A 60 -7.91 -5.59 -9.21
CA ILE A 60 -6.47 -5.61 -9.49
C ILE A 60 -5.95 -4.19 -9.28
N VAL A 61 -4.92 -4.04 -8.45
CA VAL A 61 -4.23 -2.77 -8.22
C VAL A 61 -3.06 -2.59 -9.18
N ASP A 62 -2.56 -1.36 -9.28
CA ASP A 62 -1.47 -0.99 -10.22
C ASP A 62 -0.23 -1.86 -10.08
N ASP A 63 0.05 -2.35 -8.87
CA ASP A 63 1.15 -3.30 -8.58
C ASP A 63 0.88 -4.73 -9.08
N GLY A 64 -0.26 -5.00 -9.70
CA GLY A 64 -0.67 -6.32 -10.20
C GLY A 64 -1.23 -7.27 -9.14
N TYR A 65 -1.34 -6.85 -7.88
CA TYR A 65 -1.96 -7.67 -6.83
C TYR A 65 -3.49 -7.60 -6.88
N ILE A 66 -4.15 -8.67 -6.46
CA ILE A 66 -5.60 -8.70 -6.25
C ILE A 66 -5.92 -8.30 -4.83
N LYS A 67 -6.76 -7.26 -4.65
CA LYS A 67 -7.37 -6.90 -3.37
C LYS A 67 -8.83 -7.32 -3.33
N VAL A 68 -9.28 -7.75 -2.17
CA VAL A 68 -10.68 -8.13 -1.89
C VAL A 68 -11.23 -7.20 -0.84
N LYS A 69 -12.44 -6.69 -1.05
CA LYS A 69 -13.12 -5.91 -0.03
C LYS A 69 -13.68 -6.85 1.04
N VAL A 70 -13.15 -6.77 2.27
CA VAL A 70 -13.52 -7.67 3.38
C VAL A 70 -14.57 -7.06 4.31
N ALA A 71 -14.60 -5.74 4.46
CA ALA A 71 -15.59 -5.07 5.30
C ALA A 71 -15.90 -3.64 4.86
N GLU A 72 -17.06 -3.13 5.30
CA GLU A 72 -17.43 -1.72 5.16
C GLU A 72 -16.72 -0.86 6.22
N PRO A 73 -16.44 0.44 5.95
CA PRO A 73 -16.75 1.14 4.70
C PRO A 73 -15.67 0.95 3.62
N LYS A 74 -14.41 0.69 3.96
CA LYS A 74 -13.26 0.70 3.02
C LYS A 74 -12.16 -0.28 3.40
N THR A 75 -12.50 -1.37 4.06
CA THR A 75 -11.49 -2.36 4.48
C THR A 75 -11.20 -3.31 3.32
N TRP A 76 -9.96 -3.25 2.82
CA TRP A 76 -9.47 -4.08 1.73
C TRP A 76 -8.27 -4.89 2.19
N GLU A 77 -8.21 -6.15 1.80
CA GLU A 77 -7.08 -7.03 2.06
C GLU A 77 -6.57 -7.66 0.77
N LEU A 78 -5.30 -8.05 0.77
CA LEU A 78 -4.68 -8.73 -0.37
C LEU A 78 -5.17 -10.19 -0.44
N LYS A 79 -5.69 -10.62 -1.58
CA LYS A 79 -6.28 -11.95 -1.79
C LYS A 79 -5.35 -13.09 -1.39
N HIS A 80 -4.07 -13.04 -1.78
CA HIS A 80 -3.09 -14.06 -1.44
C HIS A 80 -2.90 -14.21 0.08
N ARG A 81 -3.04 -13.10 0.87
CA ARG A 81 -2.97 -13.17 2.34
C ARG A 81 -4.20 -13.84 2.92
N ILE A 82 -5.39 -13.52 2.41
CA ILE A 82 -6.65 -14.14 2.84
C ILE A 82 -6.60 -15.65 2.56
N VAL A 83 -6.19 -16.05 1.35
CA VAL A 83 -6.08 -17.47 0.97
C VAL A 83 -5.10 -18.20 1.89
N TRP A 84 -3.93 -17.62 2.12
CA TRP A 84 -2.93 -18.20 3.01
C TRP A 84 -3.43 -18.35 4.44
N GLN A 85 -4.03 -17.29 4.99
CA GLN A 85 -4.50 -17.27 6.38
C GLN A 85 -5.63 -18.26 6.63
N LYS A 86 -6.44 -18.52 5.61
CA LYS A 86 -7.53 -19.50 5.69
C LYS A 86 -7.01 -20.93 5.86
N GLU A 87 -5.90 -21.27 5.21
CA GLU A 87 -5.32 -22.61 5.23
C GLU A 87 -4.26 -22.79 6.34
N ASN A 88 -3.42 -21.77 6.56
CA ASN A 88 -2.23 -21.89 7.40
C ASN A 88 -2.27 -20.97 8.65
N GLY A 89 -3.34 -20.20 8.83
CA GLY A 89 -3.47 -19.29 9.96
C GLY A 89 -2.69 -17.97 9.80
N LYS A 90 -2.52 -17.25 10.91
CA LYS A 90 -1.95 -15.90 10.92
C LYS A 90 -0.50 -15.86 10.42
N ILE A 91 -0.22 -14.90 9.55
CA ILE A 91 1.14 -14.63 9.04
C ILE A 91 1.95 -13.93 10.15
N PRO A 92 3.14 -14.44 10.54
CA PRO A 92 4.03 -13.78 11.50
C PRO A 92 4.53 -12.43 10.99
N GLU A 93 4.79 -11.49 11.90
CA GLU A 93 5.19 -10.11 11.55
C GLU A 93 6.56 -10.02 10.85
N ASP A 94 7.48 -10.94 11.17
CA ASP A 94 8.82 -11.04 10.57
C ASP A 94 8.84 -11.77 9.23
N SER A 95 7.69 -12.25 8.77
CA SER A 95 7.53 -13.08 7.59
C SER A 95 6.71 -12.38 6.50
N CYS A 96 6.85 -12.84 5.27
CA CYS A 96 6.10 -12.38 4.11
C CYS A 96 5.80 -13.54 3.16
N LEU A 97 4.76 -13.37 2.35
CA LEU A 97 4.39 -14.31 1.30
C LEU A 97 5.05 -13.89 -0.02
N ILE A 98 5.56 -14.87 -0.73
CA ILE A 98 6.05 -14.72 -2.10
C ILE A 98 5.24 -15.59 -3.05
N PHE A 99 5.21 -15.21 -4.33
CA PHE A 99 4.66 -15.98 -5.42
C PHE A 99 5.79 -16.77 -6.08
N LEU A 100 5.65 -18.06 -6.15
CA LEU A 100 6.70 -18.94 -6.66
C LEU A 100 6.92 -18.81 -8.17
N ASN A 101 5.84 -18.54 -8.93
CA ASN A 101 5.88 -18.36 -10.39
C ASN A 101 5.98 -16.90 -10.84
N GLY A 102 6.26 -15.96 -9.93
CA GLY A 102 6.32 -14.54 -10.24
C GLY A 102 4.96 -13.87 -10.54
N ASN A 103 3.90 -14.64 -10.79
CA ASN A 103 2.58 -14.11 -11.13
C ASN A 103 1.79 -13.70 -9.87
N ARG A 104 1.63 -12.40 -9.65
CA ARG A 104 0.93 -11.82 -8.49
C ARG A 104 -0.59 -12.03 -8.49
N GLN A 105 -1.15 -12.45 -9.62
CA GLN A 105 -2.57 -12.74 -9.75
C GLN A 105 -2.90 -14.21 -9.43
N ASP A 106 -1.92 -15.09 -9.47
CA ASP A 106 -2.09 -16.50 -9.14
C ASP A 106 -2.02 -16.74 -7.63
N CYS A 107 -3.16 -16.52 -6.96
CA CYS A 107 -3.29 -16.64 -5.51
C CYS A 107 -3.54 -18.10 -5.04
N ARG A 108 -3.29 -19.13 -5.87
CA ARG A 108 -3.40 -20.53 -5.43
C ARG A 108 -2.40 -20.84 -4.33
N ILE A 109 -2.80 -21.65 -3.36
CA ILE A 109 -1.97 -21.97 -2.18
C ILE A 109 -0.64 -22.63 -2.57
N GLU A 110 -0.63 -23.47 -3.61
CA GLU A 110 0.58 -24.15 -4.12
C GLU A 110 1.63 -23.18 -4.67
N ASN A 111 1.17 -21.99 -5.13
CA ASN A 111 2.01 -20.92 -5.65
C ASN A 111 2.50 -19.96 -4.58
N LEU A 112 1.99 -20.07 -3.38
CA LEU A 112 2.34 -19.17 -2.26
C LEU A 112 3.36 -19.85 -1.35
N MET A 113 4.35 -19.08 -0.91
CA MET A 113 5.34 -19.54 0.05
C MET A 113 5.60 -18.49 1.13
N LEU A 114 5.57 -18.91 2.39
CA LEU A 114 5.93 -18.05 3.52
C LEU A 114 7.43 -18.10 3.75
N ILE A 115 8.06 -16.93 3.78
CA ILE A 115 9.49 -16.79 4.05
C ILE A 115 9.73 -15.66 5.06
N LYS A 116 10.87 -15.69 5.75
CA LYS A 116 11.31 -14.57 6.59
C LYS A 116 11.72 -13.39 5.74
N ARG A 117 11.45 -12.17 6.20
CA ARG A 117 11.86 -10.94 5.50
C ARG A 117 13.37 -10.84 5.26
N SER A 118 14.19 -11.40 6.17
CA SER A 118 15.63 -11.50 5.98
C SER A 118 16.03 -12.35 4.77
N ILE A 119 15.29 -13.43 4.50
CA ILE A 119 15.50 -14.27 3.33
C ILE A 119 15.07 -13.54 2.05
N LEU A 120 13.93 -12.83 2.09
CA LEU A 120 13.48 -12.02 0.94
C LEU A 120 14.54 -10.97 0.56
N SER A 121 15.19 -10.34 1.53
CA SER A 121 16.27 -9.40 1.26
C SER A 121 17.42 -10.03 0.46
N ILE A 122 17.82 -11.26 0.80
CA ILE A 122 18.86 -12.01 0.07
C ILE A 122 18.38 -12.36 -1.34
N LEU A 123 17.12 -12.85 -1.47
CA LEU A 123 16.53 -13.20 -2.77
C LEU A 123 16.52 -12.01 -3.74
N ASN A 124 16.12 -10.82 -3.25
CA ASN A 124 16.10 -9.61 -4.06
C ASN A 124 17.51 -9.12 -4.43
N HIS A 125 18.44 -9.12 -3.47
CA HIS A 125 19.83 -8.70 -3.71
C HIS A 125 20.55 -9.58 -4.73
N GLU A 126 20.33 -10.90 -4.63
CA GLU A 126 21.00 -11.89 -5.49
C GLU A 126 20.18 -12.26 -6.74
N LYS A 127 18.99 -11.62 -6.92
CA LYS A 127 18.09 -11.88 -8.05
C LYS A 127 17.72 -13.37 -8.21
N LEU A 128 17.39 -14.00 -7.08
CA LEU A 128 17.04 -15.44 -7.02
C LEU A 128 15.52 -15.69 -7.10
N LEU A 129 14.74 -14.73 -7.53
CA LEU A 129 13.33 -14.87 -7.86
C LEU A 129 13.19 -15.05 -9.37
N PHE A 130 12.51 -16.12 -9.78
CA PHE A 130 12.34 -16.51 -11.18
C PHE A 130 10.84 -16.58 -11.53
N ASP A 131 10.55 -16.64 -12.81
CA ASP A 131 9.17 -16.82 -13.32
C ASP A 131 8.71 -18.30 -13.25
N ASP A 132 9.57 -19.21 -12.77
CA ASP A 132 9.30 -20.61 -12.58
C ASP A 132 9.36 -20.99 -11.10
N ALA A 133 8.35 -21.77 -10.66
CA ALA A 133 8.19 -22.16 -9.27
C ALA A 133 9.33 -23.08 -8.76
N ALA A 134 9.85 -23.98 -9.59
CA ALA A 134 10.94 -24.87 -9.19
C ALA A 134 12.25 -24.09 -8.98
N SER A 135 12.59 -23.22 -9.93
CA SER A 135 13.77 -22.36 -9.85
C SER A 135 13.70 -21.40 -8.66
N THR A 136 12.52 -20.80 -8.40
CA THR A 136 12.32 -19.92 -7.24
C THR A 136 12.49 -20.69 -5.92
N LYS A 137 11.98 -21.93 -5.81
CA LYS A 137 12.22 -22.79 -4.63
C LYS A 137 13.70 -23.09 -4.40
N CYS A 138 14.47 -23.37 -5.47
CA CYS A 138 15.91 -23.51 -5.39
C CYS A 138 16.57 -22.22 -4.90
N GLY A 139 16.16 -21.05 -5.44
CA GLY A 139 16.63 -19.74 -5.00
C GLY A 139 16.39 -19.48 -3.51
N VAL A 140 15.19 -19.82 -3.01
CA VAL A 140 14.85 -19.72 -1.58
C VAL A 140 15.78 -20.62 -0.74
N THR A 141 16.02 -21.85 -1.15
CA THR A 141 16.92 -22.78 -0.45
C THR A 141 18.35 -22.22 -0.39
N MET A 142 18.85 -21.70 -1.50
CA MET A 142 20.17 -21.03 -1.55
C MET A 142 20.24 -19.83 -0.60
N ALA A 143 19.21 -19.00 -0.57
CA ALA A 143 19.14 -17.83 0.32
C ALA A 143 19.12 -18.26 1.80
N MET A 144 18.40 -19.34 2.14
CA MET A 144 18.38 -19.91 3.49
C MET A 144 19.77 -20.40 3.91
N ILE A 145 20.48 -21.15 3.05
CA ILE A 145 21.84 -21.62 3.31
C ILE A 145 22.79 -20.45 3.52
N LYS A 146 22.77 -19.44 2.66
CA LYS A 146 23.57 -18.21 2.80
C LYS A 146 23.28 -17.47 4.12
N SER A 147 22.02 -17.35 4.49
CA SER A 147 21.63 -16.77 5.77
C SER A 147 22.22 -17.52 6.96
N ARG A 148 22.16 -18.87 6.89
CA ARG A 148 22.71 -19.72 7.96
C ARG A 148 24.23 -19.64 8.05
N ILE A 149 24.93 -19.62 6.91
CA ILE A 149 26.40 -19.44 6.88
C ILE A 149 26.78 -18.10 7.56
N ARG A 150 26.11 -17.00 7.20
CA ARG A 150 26.34 -15.67 7.82
C ARG A 150 26.13 -15.69 9.34
N GLU A 151 25.08 -16.37 9.80
CA GLU A 151 24.81 -16.52 11.23
C GLU A 151 25.93 -17.27 11.96
N LEU A 152 26.41 -18.39 11.38
CA LEU A 152 27.51 -19.18 11.95
C LEU A 152 28.82 -18.40 11.99
N GLN A 153 29.15 -17.67 10.92
CA GLN A 153 30.34 -16.81 10.86
C GLN A 153 30.34 -15.74 11.94
N ARG A 154 29.18 -15.08 12.19
CA ARG A 154 29.06 -14.11 13.29
C ARG A 154 29.32 -14.75 14.64
N LYS A 155 28.72 -15.90 14.92
CA LYS A 155 28.94 -16.64 16.18
C LYS A 155 30.37 -17.08 16.38
N THR A 156 31.11 -17.33 15.30
CA THR A 156 32.55 -17.69 15.38
C THR A 156 33.42 -16.47 15.62
N ALA A 157 33.06 -15.30 15.08
CA ALA A 157 33.79 -14.04 15.27
C ALA A 157 33.59 -13.41 16.66
N GLU A 158 32.51 -13.77 17.37
CA GLU A 158 32.17 -13.29 18.71
C GLU A 158 32.82 -14.16 19.84
N ARG A 159 33.54 -15.25 19.49
CA ARG A 159 34.28 -16.14 20.40
C ARG A 159 35.76 -15.83 20.41
#